data_b1286e27062a8e57525a2f3ee5d8b7c6
#
_entry.id   b1286e27062a8e57525a2f3ee5d8b7c6
#
_cell.length_a   1.000
_cell.length_b   1.000
_cell.length_c   1.000
_cell.angle_alpha   90.00
_cell.angle_beta   90.00
_cell.angle_gamma   90.00
#
_symmetry.space_group_name_H-M   'P 1'
#
loop_
_entity.id
_entity.type
_entity.pdbx_description
1 polymer ?
#
loop_
_entity_poly.entity_id
_entity_poly.type
_entity_poly.pdbx_seq_one_letter_code
_entity_poly.pdbx_strand_id
1 'polypeptide(L)'
;TSTAAQPGAAPKWEVRAPMPGTIVSIAVQPGDQVKIGQDLCVLDAMKMNNRIRAPRAGTIAQIHVSIGQQIQYGQPLVTFENGGD
;
A
#
# COMPACT_ATOMS: atom_id res chain seq x y z
N THR A 1 7.33 -10.07 -17.40
CA THR A 1 7.25 -10.38 -17.27
C THR A 1 7.16 -10.81 -16.71
N SER A 2 6.91 -10.97 -16.61
CA SER A 2 6.80 -11.38 -16.22
C SER A 2 6.73 -11.93 -15.68
N THR A 3 6.63 -12.07 -15.66
CA THR A 3 6.50 -12.68 -15.32
C THR A 3 6.46 -13.14 -14.65
N ALA A 4 6.34 -12.97 -14.75
CA ALA A 4 6.24 -13.46 -14.24
C ALA A 4 6.24 -13.87 -13.37
N ALA A 5 5.78 -13.73 -13.31
CA ALA A 5 5.69 -14.19 -12.29
C ALA A 5 6.33 -15.10 -11.91
N GLN A 6 6.86 -15.02 -11.48
CA GLN A 6 7.50 -15.83 -11.13
C GLN A 6 6.99 -16.62 -10.22
N PRO A 7 6.55 -17.63 -10.51
CA PRO A 7 5.95 -18.49 -9.62
C PRO A 7 6.97 -18.84 -8.62
N GLY A 8 7.52 -19.29 -8.23
CA GLY A 8 8.38 -19.60 -7.20
C GLY A 8 8.87 -18.48 -6.39
N ALA A 9 8.65 -17.28 -6.85
CA ALA A 9 8.99 -16.13 -6.08
C ALA A 9 8.05 -16.02 -4.92
N ALA A 10 8.54 -15.58 -3.81
CA ALA A 10 7.67 -15.34 -2.69
C ALA A 10 6.70 -14.25 -3.04
N PRO A 11 5.47 -14.37 -2.63
CA PRO A 11 4.48 -13.35 -2.95
C PRO A 11 4.85 -12.03 -2.31
N LYS A 12 4.60 -11.00 -3.01
CA LYS A 12 4.74 -9.66 -2.47
C LYS A 12 3.54 -9.37 -1.60
N TRP A 13 3.79 -8.55 -0.62
CA TRP A 13 2.75 -8.10 0.26
C TRP A 13 2.08 -6.89 -0.32
N GLU A 14 0.78 -6.86 -0.29
CA GLU A 14 0.02 -5.71 -0.73
C GLU A 14 -0.88 -5.22 0.36
N VAL A 15 -0.98 -3.90 0.46
CA VAL A 15 -1.98 -3.27 1.31
C VAL A 15 -3.08 -2.80 0.39
N ARG A 16 -4.30 -3.26 0.63
CA ARG A 16 -5.44 -2.92 -0.21
C ARG A 16 -6.39 -2.02 0.53
N ALA A 17 -7.17 -1.29 -0.23
CA ALA A 17 -8.12 -0.36 0.34
C ALA A 17 -9.21 -1.12 1.09
N PRO A 18 -9.44 -0.79 2.36
CA PRO A 18 -10.52 -1.44 3.12
C PRO A 18 -11.88 -0.85 2.79
N MET A 19 -11.91 0.24 2.05
CA MET A 19 -13.15 0.92 1.70
C MET A 19 -12.87 1.87 0.55
N PRO A 20 -13.88 2.27 -0.22
CA PRO A 20 -13.67 3.25 -1.27
C PRO A 20 -13.47 4.64 -0.70
N GLY A 21 -12.74 5.46 -1.41
CA GLY A 21 -12.50 6.83 -0.98
C GLY A 21 -11.51 7.52 -1.90
N THR A 22 -10.93 8.59 -1.39
CA THR A 22 -9.96 9.38 -2.15
C THR A 22 -8.68 9.50 -1.34
N ILE A 23 -7.55 9.35 -2.00
CA ILE A 23 -6.25 9.49 -1.34
C ILE A 23 -6.00 10.98 -1.09
N VAL A 24 -5.84 11.36 0.16
CA VAL A 24 -5.57 12.75 0.52
C VAL A 24 -4.13 12.99 0.89
N SER A 25 -3.41 11.95 1.31
CA SER A 25 -1.97 12.10 1.53
C SER A 25 -1.30 10.74 1.46
N ILE A 26 -0.01 10.77 1.18
CA ILE A 26 0.82 9.57 1.14
C ILE A 26 2.04 9.87 1.98
N ALA A 27 2.28 9.03 2.97
CA ALA A 27 3.34 9.28 3.96
C ALA A 27 4.64 8.57 3.66
N VAL A 28 4.67 7.71 2.64
CA VAL A 28 5.85 6.89 2.35
C VAL A 28 6.15 6.96 0.87
N GLN A 29 7.33 6.45 0.52
CA GLN A 29 7.79 6.41 -0.87
C GLN A 29 8.37 5.05 -1.15
N PRO A 30 8.50 4.68 -2.43
CA PRO A 30 9.20 3.43 -2.75
C PRO A 30 10.61 3.46 -2.17
N GLY A 31 10.99 2.36 -1.58
CA GLY A 31 12.29 2.24 -0.93
C GLY A 31 12.27 2.55 0.56
N ASP A 32 11.20 3.12 1.06
CA ASP A 32 11.13 3.41 2.50
C ASP A 32 10.94 2.15 3.29
N GLN A 33 11.57 2.11 4.45
CA GLN A 33 11.33 1.04 5.41
C GLN A 33 10.29 1.51 6.40
N VAL A 34 9.31 0.66 6.66
CA VAL A 34 8.23 1.01 7.58
C VAL A 34 8.13 -0.04 8.68
N LYS A 35 7.53 0.36 9.77
CA LYS A 35 7.30 -0.52 10.91
C LYS A 35 5.81 -0.84 10.98
N ILE A 36 5.50 -1.92 11.68
CA ILE A 36 4.10 -2.28 11.87
C ILE A 36 3.38 -1.11 12.54
N GLY A 37 2.22 -0.77 12.02
CA GLY A 37 1.43 0.34 12.54
C GLY A 37 1.81 1.72 12.03
N GLN A 38 2.83 1.82 11.20
CA GLN A 38 3.25 3.10 10.65
C GLN A 38 2.25 3.54 9.57
N ASP A 39 1.95 4.82 9.54
CA ASP A 39 1.02 5.36 8.54
C ASP A 39 1.61 5.24 7.16
N LEU A 40 0.83 4.74 6.22
CA LEU A 40 1.24 4.64 4.82
C LEU A 40 0.59 5.75 4.00
N CYS A 41 -0.70 5.92 4.16
CA CYS A 41 -1.41 6.97 3.46
C CYS A 41 -2.71 7.25 4.20
N VAL A 42 -3.40 8.29 3.77
CA VAL A 42 -4.70 8.65 4.35
C VAL A 42 -5.74 8.60 3.25
N LEU A 43 -6.82 7.92 3.55
CA LEU A 43 -7.94 7.73 2.63
C LEU A 43 -9.14 8.46 3.19
N ASP A 44 -9.69 9.40 2.42
CA ASP A 44 -10.88 10.11 2.82
C ASP A 44 -12.08 9.32 2.33
N ALA A 45 -12.79 8.70 3.24
CA ALA A 45 -13.94 7.89 2.92
C ALA A 45 -15.10 8.33 3.78
N MET A 46 -16.23 8.58 3.16
CA MET A 46 -17.46 8.94 3.88
C MET A 46 -17.25 10.15 4.79
N LYS A 47 -16.51 11.13 4.29
CA LYS A 47 -16.22 12.38 5.01
C LYS A 47 -15.35 12.19 6.24
N MET A 48 -14.66 11.07 6.31
CA MET A 48 -13.74 10.81 7.40
C MET A 48 -12.38 10.43 6.83
N ASN A 49 -11.34 10.89 7.51
CA ASN A 49 -9.99 10.50 7.14
C ASN A 49 -9.64 9.21 7.81
N ASN A 50 -9.25 8.23 7.02
CA ASN A 50 -8.88 6.93 7.52
C ASN A 50 -7.42 6.69 7.22
N ARG A 51 -6.63 6.46 8.25
CA ARG A 51 -5.21 6.19 8.06
C ARG A 51 -5.03 4.74 7.69
N ILE A 52 -4.30 4.53 6.60
CA ILE A 52 -3.96 3.18 6.19
C ILE A 52 -2.58 2.90 6.76
N ARG A 53 -2.50 1.92 7.63
CA ARG A 53 -1.28 1.63 8.38
C ARG A 53 -0.66 0.35 7.88
N ALA A 54 0.63 0.24 8.10
CA ALA A 54 1.36 -0.94 7.69
C ALA A 54 0.96 -2.11 8.59
N PRO A 55 0.50 -3.22 8.01
CA PRO A 55 0.13 -4.38 8.81
C PRO A 55 1.35 -5.14 9.30
N ARG A 56 2.50 -4.82 8.77
CA ARG A 56 3.74 -5.46 9.19
C ARG A 56 4.90 -4.59 8.76
N ALA A 57 6.05 -4.85 9.35
CA ALA A 57 7.26 -4.14 8.96
C ALA A 57 7.74 -4.65 7.60
N GLY A 58 8.35 -3.78 6.84
CA GLY A 58 8.89 -4.15 5.55
C GLY A 58 9.36 -2.93 4.79
N THR A 59 9.71 -3.15 3.54
CA THR A 59 10.18 -2.11 2.65
C THR A 59 9.15 -1.89 1.56
N ILE A 60 8.86 -0.63 1.27
CA ILE A 60 7.90 -0.29 0.23
C ILE A 60 8.53 -0.56 -1.13
N ALA A 61 7.88 -1.39 -1.93
CA ALA A 61 8.36 -1.66 -3.28
C ALA A 61 7.73 -0.69 -4.28
N GLN A 62 6.42 -0.53 -4.19
CA GLN A 62 5.70 0.35 -5.11
C GLN A 62 4.52 0.98 -4.41
N ILE A 63 4.19 2.17 -4.85
CA ILE A 63 2.96 2.84 -4.45
C ILE A 63 2.11 2.95 -5.70
N HIS A 64 0.89 2.44 -5.63
CA HIS A 64 0.03 2.29 -6.80
C HIS A 64 -0.97 3.43 -6.96
N VAL A 65 -0.91 4.40 -6.08
CA VAL A 65 -1.92 5.46 -6.03
C VAL A 65 -1.24 6.82 -5.92
N SER A 66 -2.01 7.85 -6.21
CA SER A 66 -1.53 9.23 -6.11
C SER A 66 -2.50 10.04 -5.29
N ILE A 67 -2.01 11.14 -4.74
CA ILE A 67 -2.87 12.06 -4.00
C ILE A 67 -3.96 12.57 -4.93
N GLY A 68 -5.20 12.52 -4.46
CA GLY A 68 -6.34 12.93 -5.25
C GLY A 68 -6.98 11.83 -6.06
N GLN A 69 -6.40 10.66 -6.05
CA GLN A 69 -6.94 9.53 -6.83
C GLN A 69 -8.11 8.90 -6.10
N GLN A 70 -9.14 8.54 -6.84
CA GLN A 70 -10.26 7.80 -6.27
C GLN A 70 -9.89 6.33 -6.19
N ILE A 71 -10.22 5.73 -5.07
CA ILE A 71 -9.86 4.36 -4.76
C ILE A 71 -11.12 3.55 -4.55
N GLN A 72 -11.12 2.33 -5.04
CA GLN A 72 -12.24 1.42 -4.84
C GLN A 72 -11.87 0.36 -3.81
N TYR A 73 -12.86 -0.25 -3.23
CA TYR A 73 -12.65 -1.32 -2.26
C TYR A 73 -11.75 -2.40 -2.87
N GLY A 74 -10.75 -2.81 -2.12
CA GLY A 74 -9.85 -3.88 -2.55
C GLY A 74 -8.79 -3.47 -3.52
N GLN A 75 -8.74 -2.20 -3.90
CA GLN A 75 -7.72 -1.73 -4.84
C GLN A 75 -6.37 -1.71 -4.16
N PRO A 76 -5.32 -2.22 -4.81
CA PRO A 76 -3.98 -2.17 -4.20
C PRO A 76 -3.52 -0.74 -4.01
N LEU A 77 -3.00 -0.46 -2.83
CA LEU A 77 -2.47 0.86 -2.51
C LEU A 77 -0.96 0.86 -2.51
N VAL A 78 -0.36 -0.10 -1.84
CA VAL A 78 1.08 -0.18 -1.65
C VAL A 78 1.49 -1.63 -1.74
N THR A 79 2.61 -1.90 -2.41
CA THR A 79 3.19 -3.23 -2.46
C THR A 79 4.50 -3.20 -1.69
N PHE A 80 4.67 -4.16 -0.80
CA PHE A 80 5.90 -4.32 -0.04
C PHE A 80 6.82 -5.25 -0.79
N GLU A 81 8.12 -5.01 -0.65
CA GLU A 81 9.06 -6.00 -1.11
C GLU A 81 8.92 -7.26 -0.28
N ASN A 82 9.32 -8.33 -0.89
CA ASN A 82 9.22 -9.59 -0.26
C ASN A 82 10.20 -9.67 0.85
N GLY A 83 10.21 -9.00 1.66
CA GLY A 83 10.82 -8.97 2.80
C GLY A 83 12.01 -9.69 3.10
N GLY A 84 12.41 -10.15 2.28
CA GLY A 84 13.40 -10.73 2.65
C GLY A 84 13.29 -11.44 3.81
N ASP A 85 12.81 -11.49 4.01
CA ASP A 85 12.91 -12.12 4.98
C ASP A 85 12.76 -12.76 5.00
#